data_111ecfce9385ba82dd9aba33ab73a2e2
#
_entry.id   111ecfce9385ba82dd9aba33ab73a2e2
#
_cell.length_a   1.000
_cell.length_b   1.000
_cell.length_c   1.000
_cell.angle_alpha   90.00
_cell.angle_beta   90.00
_cell.angle_gamma   90.00
#
_symmetry.space_group_name_H-M   'P 1'
#
loop_
_entity.id
_entity.type
_entity.pdbx_description
1 polymer ?
#
loop_
_entity_poly.entity_id
_entity_poly.type
_entity_poly.pdbx_seq_one_letter_code
_entity_poly.pdbx_strand_id
1 'polypeptide(L)'
;MTEMQKTVVSNPQLELSLMQGAELAEAAIITPTYQKIDLNDHQMSGNKISFGIKDIVIDQSQTIAMRISVPSIQTTQPTPLVTARITEGSQEMAVETAQIACSDDPDIYNLETDPDPRVLFQSGKATQLIQQGIEDGDDQATKMGKTILSSLESDASSGDLGDEAQATVINAQELGGNLKPGMTEAQKKTIMHQSTQI
;
A
#
# COMPACT_ATOMS: atom_id res chain seq x y z
N MET A 1 -12.14 27.82 -11.64
CA MET A 1 -13.02 26.80 -12.24
C MET A 1 -12.51 25.47 -11.72
N THR A 2 -13.29 24.80 -10.89
CA THR A 2 -12.93 23.44 -10.41
C THR A 2 -13.27 22.51 -11.57
N GLU A 3 -12.27 21.91 -12.19
CA GLU A 3 -12.49 20.84 -13.14
C GLU A 3 -13.24 19.73 -12.42
N MET A 4 -14.42 19.38 -12.93
CA MET A 4 -15.18 18.24 -12.44
C MET A 4 -14.41 16.99 -12.86
N GLN A 5 -13.74 16.36 -11.90
CA GLN A 5 -13.10 15.06 -12.12
C GLN A 5 -14.17 14.06 -12.56
N LYS A 6 -13.92 13.40 -13.69
CA LYS A 6 -14.87 12.43 -14.24
C LYS A 6 -14.62 11.07 -13.61
N THR A 7 -15.55 10.61 -12.78
CA THR A 7 -15.57 9.25 -12.26
C THR A 7 -15.75 8.26 -13.40
N VAL A 8 -14.91 7.24 -13.44
CA VAL A 8 -14.94 6.16 -14.44
C VAL A 8 -15.65 4.94 -13.87
N VAL A 9 -15.40 4.62 -12.59
CA VAL A 9 -16.01 3.50 -11.87
C VAL A 9 -16.46 4.00 -10.52
N SER A 10 -17.75 3.81 -10.21
CA SER A 10 -18.36 4.25 -8.95
C SER A 10 -18.53 3.08 -7.99
N ASN A 11 -18.19 3.28 -6.72
CA ASN A 11 -18.29 2.26 -5.68
C ASN A 11 -17.66 0.91 -6.08
N PRO A 12 -16.42 0.90 -6.61
CA PRO A 12 -15.79 -0.34 -7.03
C PRO A 12 -15.52 -1.26 -5.84
N GLN A 13 -15.65 -2.57 -6.10
CA GLN A 13 -15.27 -3.62 -5.16
C GLN A 13 -14.01 -4.29 -5.67
N LEU A 14 -13.03 -4.47 -4.79
CA LEU A 14 -11.87 -5.30 -5.05
C LEU A 14 -12.11 -6.67 -4.42
N GLU A 15 -12.17 -7.69 -5.26
CA GLU A 15 -12.27 -9.09 -4.86
C GLU A 15 -10.92 -9.77 -5.06
N LEU A 16 -10.43 -10.40 -4.01
CA LEU A 16 -9.20 -11.19 -4.03
C LEU A 16 -9.55 -12.67 -3.86
N SER A 17 -9.06 -13.50 -4.77
CA SER A 17 -9.10 -14.96 -4.64
C SER A 17 -7.68 -15.45 -4.41
N LEU A 18 -7.39 -15.89 -3.19
CA LEU A 18 -6.07 -16.37 -2.80
C LEU A 18 -5.87 -17.85 -3.12
N MET A 19 -4.64 -18.25 -3.31
CA MET A 19 -4.25 -19.65 -3.36
C MET A 19 -4.70 -20.37 -2.08
N GLN A 20 -5.01 -21.66 -2.17
CA GLN A 20 -5.38 -22.45 -1.00
C GLN A 20 -4.25 -22.47 0.04
N GLY A 21 -4.58 -22.11 1.27
CA GLY A 21 -3.62 -21.99 2.37
C GLY A 21 -2.84 -20.69 2.42
N ALA A 22 -3.00 -19.80 1.45
CA ALA A 22 -2.47 -18.43 1.55
C ALA A 22 -3.43 -17.54 2.34
N GLU A 23 -2.87 -16.57 3.07
CA GLU A 23 -3.62 -15.65 3.92
C GLU A 23 -3.22 -14.20 3.63
N LEU A 24 -4.19 -13.31 3.50
CA LEU A 24 -3.95 -11.88 3.45
C LEU A 24 -3.64 -11.37 4.85
N ALA A 25 -2.38 -11.08 5.11
CA ALA A 25 -1.91 -10.63 6.42
C ALA A 25 -2.13 -9.14 6.67
N GLU A 26 -1.90 -8.31 5.64
CA GLU A 26 -2.11 -6.86 5.70
C GLU A 26 -2.50 -6.33 4.32
N ALA A 27 -3.30 -5.25 4.30
CA ALA A 27 -3.61 -4.50 3.10
C ALA A 27 -3.71 -3.01 3.44
N ALA A 28 -3.27 -2.17 2.51
CA ALA A 28 -3.39 -0.72 2.65
C ALA A 28 -3.52 -0.04 1.28
N ILE A 29 -4.33 1.00 1.19
CA ILE A 29 -4.28 1.96 0.10
C ILE A 29 -3.06 2.85 0.35
N ILE A 30 -2.18 2.97 -0.64
CA ILE A 30 -0.96 3.77 -0.54
C ILE A 30 -1.20 5.16 -1.12
N THR A 31 -1.72 5.23 -2.34
CA THR A 31 -2.05 6.48 -3.03
C THR A 31 -3.54 6.61 -3.26
N PRO A 32 -4.10 7.81 -3.24
CA PRO A 32 -3.47 9.12 -3.02
C PRO A 32 -3.12 9.41 -1.56
N THR A 33 -3.63 8.65 -0.61
CA THR A 33 -3.39 8.81 0.83
C THR A 33 -3.34 7.46 1.49
N TYR A 34 -2.32 7.22 2.33
CA TYR A 34 -2.21 5.96 3.06
C TYR A 34 -3.44 5.73 3.94
N GLN A 35 -4.05 4.56 3.79
CA GLN A 35 -5.15 4.10 4.62
C GLN A 35 -5.05 2.59 4.81
N LYS A 36 -4.81 2.16 6.04
CA LYS A 36 -4.85 0.73 6.37
C LYS A 36 -6.27 0.20 6.16
N ILE A 37 -6.38 -0.95 5.49
CA ILE A 37 -7.64 -1.67 5.33
C ILE A 37 -7.81 -2.58 6.54
N ASP A 38 -8.90 -2.42 7.29
CA ASP A 38 -9.22 -3.33 8.40
C ASP A 38 -9.81 -4.63 7.83
N LEU A 39 -9.03 -5.69 7.91
CA LEU A 39 -9.44 -6.99 7.36
C LEU A 39 -10.54 -7.67 8.17
N ASN A 40 -10.81 -7.23 9.42
CA ASN A 40 -11.86 -7.80 10.27
C ASN A 40 -13.27 -7.37 9.83
N ASP A 41 -13.38 -6.21 9.18
CA ASP A 41 -14.66 -5.66 8.72
C ASP A 41 -15.07 -6.20 7.34
N HIS A 42 -14.27 -7.10 6.75
CA HIS A 42 -14.49 -7.56 5.39
C HIS A 42 -15.08 -8.97 5.30
N GLN A 43 -15.87 -9.20 4.25
CA GLN A 43 -16.48 -10.50 4.00
C GLN A 43 -15.39 -11.49 3.56
N MET A 44 -15.10 -12.44 4.42
CA MET A 44 -14.26 -13.59 4.09
C MET A 44 -15.14 -14.79 3.77
N SER A 45 -15.00 -15.37 2.58
CA SER A 45 -15.67 -16.60 2.17
C SER A 45 -14.64 -17.58 1.64
N GLY A 46 -14.13 -18.43 2.53
CA GLY A 46 -13.05 -19.35 2.21
C GLY A 46 -11.76 -18.62 1.89
N ASN A 47 -11.25 -18.77 0.67
CA ASN A 47 -10.06 -18.09 0.17
C ASN A 47 -10.36 -16.77 -0.57
N LYS A 48 -11.59 -16.28 -0.47
CA LYS A 48 -12.01 -15.02 -1.10
C LYS A 48 -12.20 -13.92 -0.08
N ILE A 49 -11.73 -12.72 -0.42
CA ILE A 49 -11.85 -11.51 0.39
C ILE A 49 -12.37 -10.41 -0.53
N SER A 50 -13.37 -9.65 -0.08
CA SER A 50 -13.89 -8.52 -0.84
C SER A 50 -13.98 -7.27 0.02
N PHE A 51 -13.56 -6.13 -0.52
CA PHE A 51 -13.67 -4.84 0.11
C PHE A 51 -13.89 -3.71 -0.90
N GLY A 52 -14.62 -2.69 -0.47
CA GLY A 52 -14.82 -1.48 -1.26
C GLY A 52 -13.54 -0.67 -1.37
N ILE A 53 -13.29 -0.14 -2.54
CA ILE A 53 -12.23 0.85 -2.79
C ILE A 53 -12.87 2.18 -3.22
N LYS A 54 -12.08 3.26 -3.20
CA LYS A 54 -12.59 4.58 -3.62
C LYS A 54 -12.95 4.57 -5.10
N ASP A 55 -13.84 5.48 -5.50
CA ASP A 55 -14.19 5.70 -6.90
C ASP A 55 -12.93 5.88 -7.76
N ILE A 56 -12.91 5.22 -8.91
CA ILE A 56 -11.82 5.37 -9.86
C ILE A 56 -12.13 6.58 -10.74
N VAL A 57 -11.21 7.53 -10.74
CA VAL A 57 -11.35 8.82 -11.42
C VAL A 57 -10.30 8.91 -12.53
N ILE A 58 -10.62 9.59 -13.64
CA ILE A 58 -9.65 9.84 -14.71
C ILE A 58 -8.44 10.59 -14.13
N ASP A 59 -7.27 10.20 -14.58
CA ASP A 59 -5.98 10.80 -14.21
C ASP A 59 -5.61 10.68 -12.71
N GLN A 60 -6.28 9.79 -11.97
CA GLN A 60 -5.91 9.44 -10.61
C GLN A 60 -5.62 7.94 -10.49
N SER A 61 -4.40 7.60 -10.11
CA SER A 61 -4.04 6.22 -9.76
C SER A 61 -4.40 5.93 -8.30
N GLN A 62 -4.82 4.69 -8.04
CA GLN A 62 -4.90 4.15 -6.70
C GLN A 62 -3.95 2.96 -6.59
N THR A 63 -3.00 3.04 -5.67
CA THR A 63 -2.08 1.94 -5.40
C THR A 63 -2.50 1.25 -4.11
N ILE A 64 -2.71 -0.06 -4.17
CA ILE A 64 -3.03 -0.88 -3.02
C ILE A 64 -1.91 -1.88 -2.82
N ALA A 65 -1.22 -1.79 -1.69
CA ALA A 65 -0.20 -2.75 -1.31
C ALA A 65 -0.79 -3.81 -0.37
N MET A 66 -0.35 -5.07 -0.58
CA MET A 66 -0.84 -6.20 0.18
C MET A 66 0.32 -7.09 0.61
N ARG A 67 0.23 -7.61 1.84
CA ARG A 67 1.13 -8.65 2.33
C ARG A 67 0.37 -9.97 2.43
N ILE A 68 0.81 -10.96 1.66
CA ILE A 68 0.21 -12.29 1.62
C ILE A 68 1.20 -13.27 2.25
N SER A 69 0.75 -14.00 3.28
CA SER A 69 1.44 -15.16 3.80
C SER A 69 1.17 -16.35 2.90
N VAL A 70 2.23 -17.03 2.48
CA VAL A 70 2.14 -18.15 1.55
C VAL A 70 2.55 -19.43 2.28
N PRO A 71 1.81 -20.54 2.14
CA PRO A 71 2.24 -21.83 2.67
C PRO A 71 3.50 -22.30 1.95
N SER A 72 4.18 -23.29 2.51
CA SER A 72 5.32 -23.92 1.84
C SER A 72 4.89 -24.48 0.48
N ILE A 73 5.53 -23.99 -0.59
CA ILE A 73 5.27 -24.43 -1.97
C ILE A 73 6.48 -25.24 -2.42
N GLN A 74 6.22 -26.38 -3.08
CA GLN A 74 7.25 -27.27 -3.60
C GLN A 74 7.25 -27.34 -5.14
N THR A 75 6.43 -26.56 -5.81
CA THR A 75 6.33 -26.56 -7.26
C THR A 75 7.26 -25.53 -7.89
N THR A 76 7.99 -25.94 -8.91
CA THR A 76 8.80 -25.06 -9.75
C THR A 76 8.00 -24.41 -10.88
N GLN A 77 6.75 -24.85 -11.09
CA GLN A 77 5.89 -24.24 -12.10
C GLN A 77 5.13 -23.04 -11.52
N PRO A 78 4.97 -21.97 -12.30
CA PRO A 78 4.19 -20.80 -11.89
C PRO A 78 2.76 -21.23 -11.52
N THR A 79 2.36 -20.91 -10.29
CA THR A 79 1.05 -21.22 -9.73
C THR A 79 0.34 -19.93 -9.35
N PRO A 80 -0.96 -19.76 -9.65
CA PRO A 80 -1.70 -18.57 -9.22
C PRO A 80 -1.62 -18.38 -7.70
N LEU A 81 -1.10 -17.24 -7.27
CA LEU A 81 -1.04 -16.85 -5.86
C LEU A 81 -2.28 -16.07 -5.46
N VAL A 82 -2.64 -15.08 -6.24
CA VAL A 82 -3.80 -14.23 -6.03
C VAL A 82 -4.38 -13.79 -7.36
N THR A 83 -5.69 -13.90 -7.49
CA THR A 83 -6.43 -13.25 -8.57
C THR A 83 -7.18 -12.07 -7.98
N ALA A 84 -6.87 -10.87 -8.46
CA ALA A 84 -7.54 -9.64 -8.11
C ALA A 84 -8.56 -9.27 -9.20
N ARG A 85 -9.78 -8.93 -8.77
CA ARG A 85 -10.87 -8.54 -9.65
C ARG A 85 -11.49 -7.25 -9.17
N ILE A 86 -11.68 -6.30 -10.07
CA ILE A 86 -12.42 -5.06 -9.79
C ILE A 86 -13.79 -5.19 -10.42
N THR A 87 -14.84 -4.93 -9.63
CA THR A 87 -16.22 -4.95 -10.08
C THR A 87 -16.96 -3.65 -9.77
N GLU A 88 -17.93 -3.30 -10.60
CA GLU A 88 -18.91 -2.25 -10.33
C GLU A 88 -20.31 -2.92 -10.33
N GLY A 89 -20.87 -3.08 -9.14
CA GLY A 89 -22.06 -3.91 -8.98
C GLY A 89 -21.81 -5.36 -9.39
N SER A 90 -22.51 -5.84 -10.43
CA SER A 90 -22.30 -7.19 -10.99
C SER A 90 -21.39 -7.21 -12.22
N GLN A 91 -20.89 -6.09 -12.67
CA GLN A 91 -20.04 -5.99 -13.86
C GLN A 91 -18.57 -6.11 -13.47
N GLU A 92 -17.84 -7.02 -14.14
CA GLU A 92 -16.38 -7.12 -14.03
C GLU A 92 -15.74 -6.01 -14.88
N MET A 93 -14.89 -5.19 -14.24
CA MET A 93 -14.17 -4.09 -14.89
C MET A 93 -12.75 -4.48 -15.26
N ALA A 94 -12.08 -5.24 -14.38
CA ALA A 94 -10.73 -5.73 -14.60
C ALA A 94 -10.47 -6.99 -13.79
N VAL A 95 -9.57 -7.84 -14.30
CA VAL A 95 -9.07 -9.03 -13.58
C VAL A 95 -7.60 -9.25 -13.93
N GLU A 96 -6.79 -9.50 -12.91
CA GLU A 96 -5.38 -9.82 -13.03
C GLU A 96 -4.99 -10.93 -12.06
N THR A 97 -3.96 -11.71 -12.42
CA THR A 97 -3.50 -12.83 -11.61
C THR A 97 -1.99 -12.76 -11.43
N ALA A 98 -1.56 -12.65 -10.18
CA ALA A 98 -0.16 -12.81 -9.81
C ALA A 98 0.15 -14.30 -9.55
N GLN A 99 1.33 -14.73 -9.97
CA GLN A 99 1.79 -16.11 -9.85
C GLN A 99 3.04 -16.19 -8.97
N ILE A 100 3.26 -17.35 -8.37
CA ILE A 100 4.43 -17.67 -7.59
C ILE A 100 4.98 -19.03 -8.03
N ALA A 101 6.31 -19.17 -8.00
CA ALA A 101 7.02 -20.43 -8.21
C ALA A 101 8.19 -20.54 -7.23
N CYS A 102 8.59 -21.76 -6.88
CA CYS A 102 9.82 -21.99 -6.15
C CYS A 102 10.97 -22.19 -7.16
N SER A 103 12.16 -21.79 -6.77
CA SER A 103 13.39 -22.10 -7.50
C SER A 103 14.44 -22.60 -6.55
N ASP A 104 15.12 -23.67 -6.95
CA ASP A 104 16.32 -24.18 -6.27
C ASP A 104 17.60 -23.59 -6.88
N ASP A 105 17.47 -22.77 -7.93
CA ASP A 105 18.57 -22.10 -8.60
C ASP A 105 19.04 -20.90 -7.77
N PRO A 106 20.30 -20.91 -7.26
CA PRO A 106 20.82 -19.80 -6.47
C PRO A 106 20.83 -18.46 -7.22
N ASP A 107 20.98 -18.47 -8.54
CA ASP A 107 20.97 -17.25 -9.34
C ASP A 107 19.57 -16.63 -9.41
N ILE A 108 18.53 -17.47 -9.42
CA ILE A 108 17.14 -17.01 -9.36
C ILE A 108 16.74 -16.64 -7.92
N TYR A 109 17.17 -17.43 -6.94
CA TYR A 109 16.88 -17.18 -5.53
C TYR A 109 17.51 -15.87 -5.02
N ASN A 110 18.69 -15.53 -5.55
CA ASN A 110 19.42 -14.30 -5.20
C ASN A 110 19.08 -13.11 -6.12
N LEU A 111 18.17 -13.28 -7.09
CA LEU A 111 17.64 -12.12 -7.82
C LEU A 111 17.04 -11.14 -6.83
N GLU A 112 17.45 -9.89 -6.95
CA GLU A 112 16.87 -8.82 -6.16
C GLU A 112 15.37 -8.79 -6.40
N THR A 113 14.62 -8.90 -5.32
CA THR A 113 13.16 -8.70 -5.39
C THR A 113 12.92 -7.22 -5.65
N ASP A 114 11.92 -6.90 -6.47
CA ASP A 114 11.46 -5.53 -6.65
C ASP A 114 11.21 -4.89 -5.27
N PRO A 115 11.98 -3.86 -4.88
CA PRO A 115 11.86 -3.25 -3.56
C PRO A 115 10.62 -2.35 -3.45
N ASP A 116 10.06 -1.88 -4.57
CA ASP A 116 9.01 -0.88 -4.63
C ASP A 116 7.79 -1.23 -3.76
N PRO A 117 7.18 -2.42 -3.85
CA PRO A 117 6.00 -2.74 -3.04
C PRO A 117 6.29 -2.71 -1.53
N ARG A 118 7.48 -3.15 -1.12
CA ARG A 118 7.92 -3.11 0.28
C ARG A 118 8.10 -1.68 0.76
N VAL A 119 8.77 -0.87 -0.04
CA VAL A 119 9.06 0.54 0.26
C VAL A 119 7.77 1.34 0.34
N LEU A 120 6.87 1.20 -0.62
CA LEU A 120 5.56 1.84 -0.63
C LEU A 120 4.76 1.51 0.64
N PHE A 121 4.69 0.22 1.00
CA PHE A 121 3.96 -0.22 2.19
C PHE A 121 4.56 0.32 3.48
N GLN A 122 5.89 0.27 3.63
CA GLN A 122 6.57 0.74 4.82
C GLN A 122 6.53 2.26 4.97
N SER A 123 6.66 3.01 3.88
CA SER A 123 6.53 4.48 3.88
C SER A 123 5.17 4.93 4.37
N GLY A 124 4.10 4.31 3.85
CA GLY A 124 2.76 4.61 4.29
C GLY A 124 2.53 4.26 5.77
N LYS A 125 3.00 3.09 6.23
CA LYS A 125 2.92 2.68 7.64
C LYS A 125 3.69 3.65 8.56
N ALA A 126 4.87 4.09 8.14
CA ALA A 126 5.67 5.06 8.90
C ALA A 126 4.93 6.40 9.03
N THR A 127 4.35 6.88 7.94
CA THR A 127 3.55 8.11 7.94
C THR A 127 2.38 8.00 8.91
N GLN A 128 1.64 6.90 8.88
CA GLN A 128 0.53 6.66 9.81
C GLN A 128 0.99 6.65 11.26
N LEU A 129 2.09 5.96 11.57
CA LEU A 129 2.64 5.92 12.94
C LEU A 129 3.03 7.30 13.45
N ILE A 130 3.64 8.13 12.59
CA ILE A 130 4.00 9.51 12.96
C ILE A 130 2.74 10.34 13.22
N GLN A 131 1.74 10.25 12.35
CA GLN A 131 0.48 10.97 12.52
C GLN A 131 -0.22 10.59 13.81
N GLN A 132 -0.47 9.30 14.03
CA GLN A 132 -1.10 8.79 15.24
C GLN A 132 -0.32 9.16 16.48
N GLY A 133 1.01 8.99 16.46
CA GLY A 133 1.85 9.34 17.59
C GLY A 133 1.76 10.81 17.97
N ILE A 134 1.62 11.71 16.99
CA ILE A 134 1.45 13.14 17.24
C ILE A 134 0.03 13.46 17.73
N GLU A 135 -1.00 12.80 17.19
CA GLU A 135 -2.39 12.99 17.60
C GLU A 135 -2.64 12.49 19.03
N ASP A 136 -2.14 11.31 19.36
CA ASP A 136 -2.35 10.64 20.64
C ASP A 136 -1.31 11.05 21.71
N GLY A 137 -0.27 11.80 21.32
CA GLY A 137 0.86 12.11 22.20
C GLY A 137 1.77 10.92 22.48
N ASP A 138 1.77 9.91 21.58
CA ASP A 138 2.60 8.72 21.70
C ASP A 138 3.97 8.92 21.04
N ASP A 139 4.95 9.32 21.86
CA ASP A 139 6.34 9.50 21.42
C ASP A 139 6.96 8.20 20.86
N GLN A 140 6.51 7.04 21.30
CA GLN A 140 7.05 5.77 20.84
C GLN A 140 6.59 5.48 19.41
N ALA A 141 5.31 5.66 19.10
CA ALA A 141 4.78 5.51 17.75
C ALA A 141 5.49 6.48 16.78
N THR A 142 5.66 7.76 17.19
CA THR A 142 6.39 8.77 16.40
C THR A 142 7.83 8.34 16.12
N LYS A 143 8.55 7.84 17.14
CA LYS A 143 9.93 7.36 16.97
C LYS A 143 10.01 6.14 16.05
N MET A 144 9.08 5.19 16.18
CA MET A 144 9.03 4.01 15.30
C MET A 144 8.84 4.43 13.84
N GLY A 145 7.88 5.32 13.56
CA GLY A 145 7.66 5.83 12.20
C GLY A 145 8.92 6.46 11.62
N LYS A 146 9.59 7.34 12.38
CA LYS A 146 10.85 7.97 11.95
C LYS A 146 11.98 6.96 11.72
N THR A 147 12.07 5.90 12.53
CA THR A 147 13.06 4.83 12.35
C THR A 147 12.82 4.08 11.06
N ILE A 148 11.56 3.76 10.73
CA ILE A 148 11.21 3.13 9.46
C ILE A 148 11.64 4.02 8.28
N LEU A 149 11.30 5.32 8.31
CA LEU A 149 11.69 6.25 7.24
C LEU A 149 13.21 6.33 7.06
N SER A 150 13.97 6.38 8.17
CA SER A 150 15.44 6.40 8.09
C SER A 150 16.01 5.12 7.48
N SER A 151 15.38 3.95 7.70
CA SER A 151 15.82 2.71 7.07
C SER A 151 15.54 2.69 5.57
N LEU A 152 14.45 3.32 5.13
CA LEU A 152 14.08 3.40 3.71
C LEU A 152 14.93 4.43 2.94
N GLU A 153 15.55 5.38 3.61
CA GLU A 153 16.45 6.36 3.00
C GLU A 153 17.65 5.69 2.32
N SER A 154 18.15 4.60 2.92
CA SER A 154 19.21 3.79 2.33
C SER A 154 18.74 3.12 1.03
N ASP A 155 17.51 2.58 1.01
CA ASP A 155 16.94 1.93 -0.17
C ASP A 155 16.70 2.97 -1.28
N ALA A 156 16.18 4.15 -0.95
CA ALA A 156 15.95 5.24 -1.89
C ALA A 156 17.28 5.79 -2.49
N SER A 157 18.36 5.73 -1.74
CA SER A 157 19.69 6.23 -2.18
C SER A 157 20.41 5.24 -3.09
N SER A 158 19.99 3.97 -3.14
CA SER A 158 20.63 2.95 -3.99
C SER A 158 20.32 3.17 -5.48
N GLY A 159 19.26 3.90 -5.80
CA GLY A 159 18.83 4.17 -7.19
C GLY A 159 18.04 3.01 -7.82
N ASP A 160 17.69 1.99 -7.04
CA ASP A 160 17.00 0.78 -7.50
C ASP A 160 15.47 0.91 -7.40
N LEU A 161 14.95 2.04 -6.88
CA LEU A 161 13.53 2.29 -6.74
C LEU A 161 12.95 2.95 -8.00
N GLY A 162 11.75 2.53 -8.37
CA GLY A 162 10.94 3.23 -9.35
C GLY A 162 10.50 4.62 -8.89
N ASP A 163 10.14 5.48 -9.84
CA ASP A 163 9.80 6.90 -9.58
C ASP A 163 8.71 7.06 -8.52
N GLU A 164 7.67 6.21 -8.51
CA GLU A 164 6.57 6.28 -7.53
C GLU A 164 7.02 5.95 -6.12
N ALA A 165 7.84 4.91 -5.95
CA ALA A 165 8.36 4.51 -4.64
C ALA A 165 9.32 5.57 -4.10
N GLN A 166 10.20 6.12 -4.93
CA GLN A 166 11.12 7.18 -4.56
C GLN A 166 10.36 8.46 -4.13
N ALA A 167 9.37 8.90 -4.91
CA ALA A 167 8.53 10.05 -4.56
C ALA A 167 7.79 9.81 -3.24
N THR A 168 7.28 8.61 -3.01
CA THR A 168 6.57 8.25 -1.77
C THR A 168 7.47 8.34 -0.54
N VAL A 169 8.73 7.89 -0.64
CA VAL A 169 9.72 8.01 0.45
C VAL A 169 10.00 9.48 0.76
N ILE A 170 10.27 10.29 -0.27
CA ILE A 170 10.55 11.73 -0.12
C ILE A 170 9.37 12.42 0.57
N ASN A 171 8.15 12.20 0.09
CA ASN A 171 6.94 12.79 0.66
C ASN A 171 6.72 12.38 2.13
N ALA A 172 6.96 11.10 2.45
CA ALA A 172 6.84 10.60 3.81
C ALA A 172 7.89 11.22 4.74
N GLN A 173 9.11 11.44 4.27
CA GLN A 173 10.18 12.11 5.02
C GLN A 173 9.86 13.58 5.28
N GLU A 174 9.39 14.31 4.26
CA GLU A 174 8.98 15.71 4.41
C GLU A 174 7.83 15.83 5.41
N LEU A 175 6.83 14.97 5.32
CA LEU A 175 5.73 14.93 6.27
C LEU A 175 6.22 14.65 7.69
N GLY A 176 7.07 13.63 7.87
CA GLY A 176 7.66 13.28 9.17
C GLY A 176 8.56 14.35 9.77
N GLY A 177 9.22 15.16 8.91
CA GLY A 177 10.04 16.29 9.31
C GLY A 177 9.23 17.52 9.70
N ASN A 178 8.12 17.77 9.02
CA ASN A 178 7.28 18.94 9.20
C ASN A 178 6.26 18.80 10.34
N LEU A 179 5.83 17.58 10.65
CA LEU A 179 4.92 17.30 11.76
C LEU A 179 5.66 17.38 13.11
N LYS A 180 5.16 18.22 14.02
CA LYS A 180 5.76 18.44 15.35
C LYS A 180 4.71 18.33 16.45
N PRO A 181 5.07 17.83 17.65
CA PRO A 181 4.19 17.87 18.80
C PRO A 181 3.72 19.29 19.12
N GLY A 182 2.47 19.45 19.52
CA GLY A 182 1.87 20.74 19.87
C GLY A 182 1.33 21.58 18.70
N MET A 183 1.37 21.06 17.47
CA MET A 183 0.70 21.71 16.34
C MET A 183 -0.83 21.65 16.47
N THR A 184 -1.48 22.74 16.06
CA THR A 184 -2.95 22.78 15.98
C THR A 184 -3.46 21.88 14.84
N GLU A 185 -4.71 21.42 14.94
CA GLU A 185 -5.35 20.62 13.89
C GLU A 185 -5.35 21.31 12.51
N ALA A 186 -5.51 22.63 12.50
CA ALA A 186 -5.44 23.41 11.27
C ALA A 186 -4.05 23.35 10.62
N GLN A 187 -2.98 23.44 11.44
CA GLN A 187 -1.59 23.36 10.96
C GLN A 187 -1.28 21.96 10.43
N LYS A 188 -1.69 20.91 11.14
CA LYS A 188 -1.52 19.51 10.69
C LYS A 188 -2.21 19.28 9.35
N LYS A 189 -3.48 19.70 9.21
CA LYS A 189 -4.23 19.58 7.95
C LYS A 189 -3.57 20.32 6.79
N THR A 190 -2.99 21.49 7.03
CA THR A 190 -2.29 22.23 5.99
C THR A 190 -1.06 21.47 5.48
N ILE A 191 -0.25 20.91 6.39
CA ILE A 191 0.94 20.13 6.03
C ILE A 191 0.52 18.85 5.27
N MET A 192 -0.49 18.13 5.77
CA MET A 192 -1.02 16.94 5.11
C MET A 192 -1.55 17.24 3.69
N HIS A 193 -2.23 18.37 3.52
CA HIS A 193 -2.76 18.76 2.21
C HIS A 193 -1.65 19.13 1.23
N GLN A 194 -0.58 19.75 1.70
CA GLN A 194 0.58 20.09 0.87
C GLN A 194 1.35 18.85 0.42
N SER A 195 1.47 17.82 1.27
CA SER A 195 2.17 16.57 0.93
C SER A 195 1.38 15.63 -0.01
N THR A 196 0.09 15.90 -0.24
CA THR A 196 -0.77 15.11 -1.15
C THR A 196 -1.00 15.77 -2.51
N GLN A 197 -0.40 16.93 -2.77
CA GLN A 197 -0.57 17.68 -4.02
C GLN A 197 0.61 17.57 -5.00
N ILE A 198 1.53 16.62 -4.77
CA ILE A 198 2.68 16.39 -5.66
C ILE A 198 2.44 15.13 -6.50
#